data_1bbe3f8f0bfba67ee22a1d76b11181af
#
_entry.id   1bbe3f8f0bfba67ee22a1d76b11181af
#
_cell.length_a   1.000
_cell.length_b   1.000
_cell.length_c   1.000
_cell.angle_alpha   90.00
_cell.angle_beta   90.00
_cell.angle_gamma   90.00
#
_symmetry.space_group_name_H-M   'P 1'
#
loop_
_entity.id
_entity.type
_entity.pdbx_description
1 polymer ?
#
loop_
_entity_poly.entity_id
_entity_poly.type
_entity_poly.pdbx_seq_one_letter_code
_entity_poly.pdbx_strand_id
1 'polypeptide(L)'
;QRTVWCDAKAGTGVKQVQQAAIRAGDQLNERRRNRGMRPRPVRALTLGFPNVGKSALINRLVRQKVVASARRAGVTRTLRWVRLGQDLDLLDAPGVLPPRLDDQQAALRLALCDDIGQAAYDGELVAQAFLQLLLDVESQAAAGVTIPLLQERYGIPLSGETADPALWLDAAAARHTSGCLLYTSDAADDSLR
;
A
#
# COMPACT_ATOMS: atom_id res chain seq x y z
N GLN A 1 9.22 -1.14 -25.39
CA GLN A 1 9.22 -0.94 -23.92
C GLN A 1 9.57 -2.27 -23.26
N ARG A 2 10.54 -2.28 -22.35
CA ARG A 2 10.98 -3.53 -21.70
C ARG A 2 10.46 -3.53 -20.27
N THR A 3 9.57 -4.47 -19.95
CA THR A 3 9.06 -4.70 -18.59
C THR A 3 10.04 -5.59 -17.83
N VAL A 4 10.27 -5.26 -16.54
CA VAL A 4 11.07 -6.06 -15.61
C VAL A 4 10.23 -6.32 -14.37
N TRP A 5 10.02 -7.58 -14.06
CA TRP A 5 9.33 -8.01 -12.85
C TRP A 5 10.32 -8.07 -11.68
N CYS A 6 9.89 -7.57 -10.53
CA CYS A 6 10.70 -7.64 -9.32
C CYS A 6 9.85 -7.80 -8.07
N ASP A 7 10.42 -8.47 -7.07
CA ASP A 7 9.92 -8.53 -5.71
C ASP A 7 10.98 -7.90 -4.77
N ALA A 8 10.66 -6.74 -4.24
CA ALA A 8 11.55 -6.01 -3.34
C ALA A 8 11.74 -6.74 -1.99
N LYS A 9 10.75 -7.51 -1.53
CA LYS A 9 10.80 -8.27 -0.28
C LYS A 9 11.69 -9.50 -0.43
N ALA A 10 11.45 -10.33 -1.44
CA ALA A 10 12.27 -11.50 -1.74
C ALA A 10 13.63 -11.13 -2.34
N GLY A 11 13.73 -9.99 -3.02
CA GLY A 11 14.95 -9.54 -3.72
C GLY A 11 15.06 -10.04 -5.14
N THR A 12 14.06 -10.77 -5.63
CA THR A 12 14.04 -11.30 -6.99
C THR A 12 13.87 -10.15 -8.00
N GLY A 13 14.61 -10.16 -9.10
CA GLY A 13 14.49 -9.15 -10.17
C GLY A 13 15.09 -7.77 -9.86
N VAL A 14 15.48 -7.49 -8.62
CA VAL A 14 15.97 -6.15 -8.20
C VAL A 14 17.23 -5.73 -8.96
N LYS A 15 18.17 -6.67 -9.18
CA LYS A 15 19.38 -6.39 -9.99
C LYS A 15 19.03 -6.09 -11.46
N GLN A 16 18.03 -6.78 -11.99
CA GLN A 16 17.55 -6.57 -13.35
C GLN A 16 16.94 -5.17 -13.52
N VAL A 17 16.19 -4.69 -12.52
CA VAL A 17 15.66 -3.31 -12.48
C VAL A 17 16.80 -2.30 -12.52
N GLN A 18 17.81 -2.46 -11.66
CA GLN A 18 18.99 -1.57 -11.63
C GLN A 18 19.70 -1.55 -12.99
N GLN A 19 19.98 -2.72 -13.55
CA GLN A 19 20.64 -2.83 -14.86
C GLN A 19 19.80 -2.22 -15.99
N ALA A 20 18.48 -2.41 -15.96
CA ALA A 20 17.59 -1.82 -16.95
C ALA A 20 17.58 -0.29 -16.87
N ALA A 21 17.58 0.27 -15.65
CA ALA A 21 17.66 1.70 -15.43
C ALA A 21 18.98 2.29 -15.95
N ILE A 22 20.14 1.64 -15.66
CA ILE A 22 21.45 2.09 -16.12
C ILE A 22 21.51 2.06 -17.65
N ARG A 23 21.08 0.96 -18.28
CA ARG A 23 21.07 0.82 -19.75
C ARG A 23 20.19 1.87 -20.44
N ALA A 24 19.12 2.32 -19.80
CA ALA A 24 18.29 3.39 -20.34
C ALA A 24 19.06 4.71 -20.54
N GLY A 25 20.15 4.88 -19.81
CA GLY A 25 21.04 6.05 -19.91
C GLY A 25 22.22 5.88 -20.88
N ASP A 26 22.43 4.68 -21.44
CA ASP A 26 23.61 4.37 -22.26
C ASP A 26 23.73 5.31 -23.46
N GLN A 27 22.67 5.51 -24.23
CA GLN A 27 22.67 6.42 -25.39
C GLN A 27 23.00 7.87 -24.99
N LEU A 28 22.50 8.33 -23.84
CA LEU A 28 22.79 9.66 -23.34
C LEU A 28 24.27 9.79 -23.00
N ASN A 29 24.82 8.81 -22.31
CA ASN A 29 26.22 8.80 -21.90
C ASN A 29 27.16 8.60 -23.06
N GLU A 30 26.79 7.86 -24.10
CA GLU A 30 27.50 7.74 -25.36
C GLU A 30 27.57 9.09 -26.10
N ARG A 31 26.42 9.78 -26.25
CA ARG A 31 26.41 11.13 -26.85
C ARG A 31 27.28 12.13 -26.07
N ARG A 32 27.36 12.00 -24.76
CA ARG A 32 28.23 12.82 -23.91
C ARG A 32 29.70 12.51 -24.16
N ARG A 33 30.07 11.23 -24.22
CA ARG A 33 31.46 10.80 -24.56
C ARG A 33 31.89 11.30 -25.92
N ASN A 34 31.04 11.18 -26.92
CA ASN A 34 31.31 11.66 -28.28
C ASN A 34 31.52 13.18 -28.36
N ARG A 35 31.06 13.93 -27.36
CA ARG A 35 31.26 15.39 -27.21
C ARG A 35 32.39 15.72 -26.21
N GLY A 36 33.23 14.77 -25.84
CA GLY A 36 34.31 14.97 -24.86
C GLY A 36 33.86 15.20 -23.41
N MET A 37 32.56 15.00 -23.11
CA MET A 37 32.02 15.18 -21.76
C MET A 37 32.11 13.88 -20.95
N ARG A 38 32.31 14.00 -19.66
CA ARG A 38 32.27 12.84 -18.74
C ARG A 38 30.85 12.23 -18.68
N PRO A 39 30.72 10.91 -18.62
CA PRO A 39 29.45 10.25 -18.28
C PRO A 39 28.90 10.77 -16.97
N ARG A 40 27.59 10.73 -16.82
CA ARG A 40 26.92 11.09 -15.56
C ARG A 40 26.03 9.95 -15.09
N PRO A 41 25.71 9.86 -13.79
CA PRO A 41 24.72 8.94 -13.29
C PRO A 41 23.38 9.11 -14.03
N VAL A 42 22.73 8.00 -14.30
CA VAL A 42 21.35 8.02 -14.80
C VAL A 42 20.45 8.50 -13.69
N ARG A 43 19.57 9.44 -13.99
CA ARG A 43 18.56 9.90 -13.07
C ARG A 43 17.25 9.20 -13.36
N ALA A 44 16.78 8.41 -12.42
CA ALA A 44 15.51 7.70 -12.49
C ALA A 44 14.56 8.17 -11.40
N LEU A 45 13.27 8.18 -11.69
CA LEU A 45 12.21 8.56 -10.77
C LEU A 45 11.38 7.32 -10.43
N THR A 46 11.09 7.10 -9.14
CA THR A 46 10.14 6.09 -8.69
C THR A 46 8.74 6.70 -8.56
N LEU A 47 7.81 6.21 -9.35
CA LEU A 47 6.41 6.62 -9.32
C LEU A 47 5.51 5.42 -9.03
N GLY A 48 4.38 5.68 -8.42
CA GLY A 48 3.34 4.68 -8.14
C GLY A 48 2.44 5.11 -6.99
N PHE A 49 1.37 4.35 -6.79
CA PHE A 49 0.45 4.54 -5.68
C PHE A 49 1.16 4.47 -4.32
N PRO A 50 0.56 5.01 -3.24
CA PRO A 50 1.03 4.73 -1.89
C PRO A 50 1.14 3.22 -1.64
N ASN A 51 1.95 2.81 -0.70
CA ASN A 51 2.12 1.43 -0.19
C ASN A 51 2.51 0.33 -1.22
N VAL A 52 2.64 0.62 -2.52
CA VAL A 52 3.03 -0.37 -3.56
C VAL A 52 4.50 -0.85 -3.45
N GLY A 53 5.24 -0.38 -2.46
CA GLY A 53 6.60 -0.87 -2.18
C GLY A 53 7.73 -0.05 -2.81
N LYS A 54 7.50 1.19 -3.29
CA LYS A 54 8.55 2.07 -3.84
C LYS A 54 9.76 2.20 -2.92
N SER A 55 9.54 2.62 -1.68
CA SER A 55 10.61 2.80 -0.69
C SER A 55 11.26 1.47 -0.28
N ALA A 56 10.52 0.37 -0.29
CA ALA A 56 11.08 -0.97 -0.08
C ALA A 56 12.04 -1.36 -1.21
N LEU A 57 11.68 -1.08 -2.47
CA LEU A 57 12.54 -1.31 -3.62
C LEU A 57 13.82 -0.47 -3.54
N ILE A 58 13.71 0.81 -3.19
CA ILE A 58 14.87 1.71 -3.05
C ILE A 58 15.81 1.19 -1.96
N ASN A 59 15.28 0.87 -0.77
CA ASN A 59 16.08 0.32 0.33
C ASN A 59 16.78 -1.00 -0.07
N ARG A 60 16.10 -1.84 -0.86
CA ARG A 60 16.68 -3.09 -1.35
C ARG A 60 17.79 -2.85 -2.36
N LEU A 61 17.62 -1.88 -3.26
CA LEU A 61 18.63 -1.48 -4.24
C LEU A 61 19.89 -0.93 -3.56
N VAL A 62 19.73 -0.11 -2.52
CA VAL A 62 20.86 0.47 -1.75
C VAL A 62 21.47 -0.54 -0.78
N ARG A 63 20.77 -1.65 -0.50
CA ARG A 63 21.11 -2.64 0.54
C ARG A 63 21.19 -2.06 1.97
N GLN A 64 20.54 -0.92 2.19
CA GLN A 64 20.45 -0.22 3.46
C GLN A 64 19.09 0.44 3.61
N LYS A 65 18.68 0.67 4.85
CA LYS A 65 17.44 1.42 5.14
C LYS A 65 17.74 2.93 5.08
N VAL A 66 17.68 3.50 3.88
CA VAL A 66 17.95 4.93 3.64
C VAL A 66 16.69 5.77 3.53
N VAL A 67 15.55 5.14 3.23
CA VAL A 67 14.23 5.81 3.16
C VAL A 67 13.26 5.13 4.10
N ALA A 68 12.35 5.92 4.68
CA ALA A 68 11.30 5.37 5.53
C ALA A 68 10.36 4.49 4.69
N SER A 69 10.07 3.31 5.20
CA SER A 69 9.13 2.37 4.59
C SER A 69 8.22 1.82 5.68
N ALA A 70 6.93 2.10 5.57
CA ALA A 70 5.90 1.55 6.44
C ALA A 70 4.63 1.28 5.62
N ARG A 71 3.74 0.45 6.16
CA ARG A 71 2.45 0.12 5.53
C ARG A 71 1.38 1.19 5.80
N ARG A 72 1.76 2.49 5.69
CA ARG A 72 0.84 3.61 5.91
C ARG A 72 0.95 4.59 4.76
N ALA A 73 -0.18 5.13 4.32
CA ALA A 73 -0.21 6.22 3.36
C ALA A 73 0.54 7.45 3.90
N GLY A 74 1.25 8.17 3.02
CA GLY A 74 1.92 9.43 3.37
C GLY A 74 3.22 9.32 4.16
N VAL A 75 3.88 8.14 4.20
CA VAL A 75 5.19 7.96 4.85
C VAL A 75 6.28 8.78 4.15
N THR A 76 6.32 8.74 2.82
CA THR A 76 7.20 9.59 2.02
C THR A 76 6.46 10.90 1.71
N ARG A 77 6.88 12.00 2.32
CA ARG A 77 6.23 13.32 2.18
C ARG A 77 7.01 14.29 1.27
N THR A 78 8.28 14.03 1.05
CA THR A 78 9.17 14.91 0.29
C THR A 78 9.95 14.12 -0.74
N LEU A 79 10.29 14.79 -1.84
CA LEU A 79 11.19 14.25 -2.85
C LEU A 79 12.59 14.10 -2.26
N ARG A 80 13.20 12.94 -2.45
CA ARG A 80 14.55 12.67 -1.94
C ARG A 80 15.39 11.95 -2.99
N TRP A 81 16.59 12.49 -3.26
CA TRP A 81 17.58 11.80 -4.07
C TRP A 81 18.31 10.74 -3.26
N VAL A 82 18.41 9.56 -3.84
CA VAL A 82 19.14 8.41 -3.30
C VAL A 82 20.16 7.96 -4.35
N ARG A 83 21.45 8.06 -4.01
CA ARG A 83 22.53 7.66 -4.90
C ARG A 83 22.80 6.15 -4.81
N LEU A 84 22.81 5.48 -5.96
CA LEU A 84 23.17 4.07 -6.10
C LEU A 84 24.51 3.92 -6.84
N GLY A 85 25.58 3.97 -6.11
CA GLY A 85 26.92 3.95 -6.67
C GLY A 85 27.23 5.20 -7.52
N GLN A 86 27.94 5.01 -8.62
CA GLN A 86 28.34 6.10 -9.52
C GLN A 86 27.45 6.20 -10.77
N ASP A 87 26.57 5.22 -11.00
CA ASP A 87 25.89 5.04 -12.28
C ASP A 87 24.39 5.40 -12.23
N LEU A 88 23.79 5.45 -11.03
CA LEU A 88 22.34 5.64 -10.89
C LEU A 88 21.99 6.50 -9.67
N ASP A 89 21.25 7.58 -9.92
CA ASP A 89 20.58 8.38 -8.90
C ASP A 89 19.07 8.13 -8.99
N LEU A 90 18.45 7.69 -7.90
CA LEU A 90 17.00 7.51 -7.79
C LEU A 90 16.35 8.68 -7.06
N LEU A 91 15.27 9.19 -7.60
CA LEU A 91 14.40 10.14 -6.92
C LEU A 91 13.22 9.38 -6.31
N ASP A 92 13.18 9.31 -4.99
CA ASP A 92 12.02 8.81 -4.26
C ASP A 92 10.95 9.88 -4.21
N ALA A 93 9.77 9.55 -4.73
CA ALA A 93 8.61 10.43 -4.74
C ALA A 93 7.52 9.89 -3.82
N PRO A 94 6.72 10.79 -3.20
CA PRO A 94 5.50 10.41 -2.52
C PRO A 94 4.60 9.55 -3.43
N GLY A 95 3.75 8.73 -2.81
CA GLY A 95 2.71 8.02 -3.55
C GLY A 95 1.79 9.02 -4.25
N VAL A 96 1.49 8.76 -5.51
CA VAL A 96 0.62 9.62 -6.32
C VAL A 96 -0.72 8.94 -6.48
N LEU A 97 -1.77 9.64 -6.07
CA LEU A 97 -3.16 9.28 -6.30
C LEU A 97 -3.79 10.27 -7.28
N PRO A 98 -4.78 9.87 -8.07
CA PRO A 98 -5.60 10.81 -8.82
C PRO A 98 -6.23 11.85 -7.87
N PRO A 99 -6.37 13.11 -8.29
CA PRO A 99 -6.95 14.15 -7.44
C PRO A 99 -8.43 13.90 -7.11
N ARG A 100 -9.11 13.09 -7.93
CA ARG A 100 -10.47 12.61 -7.70
C ARG A 100 -10.51 11.10 -7.92
N LEU A 101 -11.23 10.41 -7.05
CA LEU A 101 -11.53 8.99 -7.14
C LEU A 101 -13.01 8.88 -7.54
N ASP A 102 -13.28 9.07 -8.83
CA ASP A 102 -14.66 9.03 -9.38
C ASP A 102 -15.24 7.60 -9.33
N ASP A 103 -14.39 6.59 -9.42
CA ASP A 103 -14.79 5.19 -9.23
C ASP A 103 -14.80 4.86 -7.72
N GLN A 104 -15.99 4.79 -7.16
CA GLN A 104 -16.21 4.49 -5.73
C GLN A 104 -15.73 3.09 -5.35
N GLN A 105 -15.84 2.11 -6.26
CA GLN A 105 -15.32 0.77 -5.98
C GLN A 105 -13.80 0.74 -5.93
N ALA A 106 -13.13 1.47 -6.82
CA ALA A 106 -11.69 1.64 -6.75
C ALA A 106 -11.27 2.38 -5.48
N ALA A 107 -12.02 3.41 -5.06
CA ALA A 107 -11.79 4.14 -3.82
C ALA A 107 -11.87 3.23 -2.59
N LEU A 108 -12.90 2.39 -2.50
CA LEU A 108 -13.08 1.41 -1.43
C LEU A 108 -11.92 0.39 -1.38
N ARG A 109 -11.47 -0.10 -2.53
CA ARG A 109 -10.30 -1.01 -2.61
C ARG A 109 -9.02 -0.34 -2.13
N LEU A 110 -8.80 0.94 -2.47
CA LEU A 110 -7.65 1.71 -1.98
C LEU A 110 -7.73 1.95 -0.47
N ALA A 111 -8.94 2.19 0.07
CA ALA A 111 -9.15 2.29 1.51
C ALA A 111 -8.84 0.97 2.23
N LEU A 112 -9.30 -0.16 1.69
CA LEU A 112 -9.00 -1.51 2.22
C LEU A 112 -7.50 -1.83 2.23
N CYS A 113 -6.75 -1.30 1.26
CA CYS A 113 -5.29 -1.44 1.19
C CYS A 113 -4.52 -0.43 2.06
N ASP A 114 -5.22 0.45 2.80
CA ASP A 114 -4.63 1.57 3.56
C ASP A 114 -3.82 2.54 2.67
N ASP A 115 -4.22 2.65 1.38
CA ASP A 115 -3.56 3.49 0.39
C ASP A 115 -4.10 4.93 0.40
N ILE A 116 -5.23 5.18 1.06
CA ILE A 116 -5.82 6.48 1.35
C ILE A 116 -5.87 6.69 2.87
N GLY A 117 -5.74 7.97 3.29
CA GLY A 117 -5.78 8.28 4.73
C GLY A 117 -7.17 8.04 5.33
N GLN A 118 -7.21 7.55 6.56
CA GLN A 118 -8.46 7.21 7.28
C GLN A 118 -9.46 8.38 7.39
N ALA A 119 -8.99 9.62 7.35
CA ALA A 119 -9.87 10.80 7.36
C ALA A 119 -10.65 11.01 6.04
N ALA A 120 -10.34 10.23 4.99
CA ALA A 120 -10.94 10.39 3.66
C ALA A 120 -12.12 9.45 3.40
N TYR A 121 -12.44 8.55 4.33
CA TYR A 121 -13.52 7.56 4.16
C TYR A 121 -14.18 7.19 5.49
N ASP A 122 -15.38 6.66 5.39
CA ASP A 122 -16.09 6.04 6.51
C ASP A 122 -15.60 4.60 6.69
N GLY A 123 -15.05 4.31 7.87
CA GLY A 123 -14.49 2.99 8.19
C GLY A 123 -15.53 1.88 8.19
N GLU A 124 -16.77 2.17 8.58
CA GLU A 124 -17.86 1.21 8.58
C GLU A 124 -18.25 0.81 7.16
N LEU A 125 -18.43 1.79 6.26
CA LEU A 125 -18.71 1.53 4.84
C LEU A 125 -17.60 0.72 4.17
N VAL A 126 -16.34 0.98 4.51
CA VAL A 126 -15.20 0.21 4.00
C VAL A 126 -15.22 -1.22 4.55
N ALA A 127 -15.57 -1.41 5.82
CA ALA A 127 -15.69 -2.75 6.41
C ALA A 127 -16.85 -3.55 5.79
N GLN A 128 -18.01 -2.93 5.55
CA GLN A 128 -19.12 -3.54 4.83
C GLN A 128 -18.72 -3.96 3.41
N ALA A 129 -18.03 -3.07 2.68
CA ALA A 129 -17.55 -3.36 1.34
C ALA A 129 -16.52 -4.50 1.32
N PHE A 130 -15.70 -4.62 2.36
CA PHE A 130 -14.77 -5.76 2.51
C PHE A 130 -15.51 -7.08 2.67
N LEU A 131 -16.51 -7.13 3.55
CA LEU A 131 -17.32 -8.33 3.75
C LEU A 131 -18.07 -8.73 2.47
N GLN A 132 -18.65 -7.75 1.77
CA GLN A 132 -19.31 -8.00 0.48
C GLN A 132 -18.30 -8.56 -0.55
N LEU A 133 -17.12 -7.97 -0.64
CA LEU A 133 -16.07 -8.47 -1.54
C LEU A 133 -15.67 -9.91 -1.24
N LEU A 134 -15.60 -10.29 0.05
CA LEU A 134 -15.30 -11.67 0.45
C LEU A 134 -16.41 -12.63 -0.01
N LEU A 135 -17.67 -12.26 0.18
CA LEU A 135 -18.81 -13.06 -0.28
C LEU A 135 -18.81 -13.22 -1.81
N ASP A 136 -18.52 -12.13 -2.54
CA ASP A 136 -18.45 -12.16 -4.00
C ASP A 136 -17.30 -13.06 -4.50
N VAL A 137 -16.14 -12.99 -3.87
CA VAL A 137 -14.97 -13.82 -4.22
C VAL A 137 -15.22 -15.28 -3.86
N GLU A 138 -15.81 -15.58 -2.71
CA GLU A 138 -16.09 -16.96 -2.30
C GLU A 138 -17.12 -17.62 -3.20
N SER A 139 -18.11 -16.87 -3.69
CA SER A 139 -19.07 -17.34 -4.67
C SER A 139 -18.46 -17.66 -6.04
N GLN A 140 -17.33 -17.05 -6.38
CA GLN A 140 -16.64 -17.20 -7.67
C GLN A 140 -15.45 -18.16 -7.62
N ALA A 141 -14.83 -18.34 -6.46
CA ALA A 141 -13.58 -19.06 -6.32
C ALA A 141 -13.76 -20.37 -5.54
N ALA A 142 -13.46 -21.46 -6.20
CA ALA A 142 -13.26 -22.76 -5.56
C ALA A 142 -12.03 -22.80 -4.61
N ALA A 143 -11.45 -21.70 -4.21
CA ALA A 143 -10.17 -21.64 -3.51
C ALA A 143 -10.20 -20.78 -2.25
N GLY A 144 -10.48 -21.40 -1.12
CA GLY A 144 -9.81 -21.16 0.16
C GLY A 144 -9.76 -19.74 0.71
N VAL A 145 -10.74 -18.88 0.48
CA VAL A 145 -10.76 -17.55 1.04
C VAL A 145 -11.53 -17.55 2.38
N THR A 146 -10.94 -17.07 3.28
CA THR A 146 -10.94 -16.37 4.58
C THR A 146 -12.26 -16.17 5.35
N ILE A 147 -13.46 -16.52 4.87
CA ILE A 147 -14.69 -16.46 5.69
C ILE A 147 -14.56 -17.35 6.94
N PRO A 148 -14.02 -18.59 6.87
CA PRO A 148 -13.76 -19.38 8.05
C PRO A 148 -12.84 -18.72 9.07
N LEU A 149 -11.83 -17.95 8.64
CA LEU A 149 -10.92 -17.24 9.54
C LEU A 149 -11.61 -16.06 10.26
N LEU A 150 -12.56 -15.39 9.59
CA LEU A 150 -13.39 -14.36 10.24
C LEU A 150 -14.31 -14.99 11.29
N GLN A 151 -14.93 -16.11 10.95
CA GLN A 151 -15.77 -16.85 11.88
C GLN A 151 -14.97 -17.36 13.09
N GLU A 152 -13.77 -17.90 12.87
CA GLU A 152 -12.87 -18.31 13.93
C GLU A 152 -12.48 -17.12 14.84
N ARG A 153 -12.09 -16.00 14.22
CA ARG A 153 -11.62 -14.82 14.96
C ARG A 153 -12.74 -14.12 15.75
N TYR A 154 -13.90 -13.93 15.14
CA TYR A 154 -15.00 -13.14 15.71
C TYR A 154 -16.10 -14.01 16.31
N GLY A 155 -16.11 -15.31 16.01
CA GLY A 155 -17.12 -16.26 16.50
C GLY A 155 -18.51 -16.02 15.92
N ILE A 156 -18.61 -15.35 14.76
CA ILE A 156 -19.86 -15.00 14.09
C ILE A 156 -19.78 -15.53 12.66
N PRO A 157 -20.73 -16.40 12.25
CA PRO A 157 -20.75 -16.87 10.87
C PRO A 157 -21.17 -15.74 9.92
N LEU A 158 -20.58 -15.67 8.75
CA LEU A 158 -21.03 -14.77 7.67
C LEU A 158 -21.97 -15.56 6.76
N SER A 159 -23.13 -15.97 7.33
CA SER A 159 -24.12 -16.80 6.66
C SER A 159 -25.49 -16.67 7.34
N GLY A 160 -26.56 -17.08 6.68
CA GLY A 160 -27.92 -16.98 7.22
C GLY A 160 -28.33 -15.53 7.48
N GLU A 161 -28.80 -15.24 8.69
CA GLU A 161 -29.22 -13.89 9.08
C GLU A 161 -28.06 -12.88 9.13
N THR A 162 -26.84 -13.36 9.33
CA THR A 162 -25.62 -12.53 9.32
C THR A 162 -24.88 -12.56 7.98
N ALA A 163 -25.52 -12.98 6.91
CA ALA A 163 -24.96 -12.85 5.55
C ALA A 163 -24.93 -11.40 5.05
N ASP A 164 -25.76 -10.53 5.65
CA ASP A 164 -25.70 -9.09 5.39
C ASP A 164 -24.48 -8.50 6.13
N PRO A 165 -23.56 -7.79 5.39
CA PRO A 165 -22.38 -7.19 5.98
C PRO A 165 -22.66 -6.22 7.12
N ALA A 166 -23.74 -5.44 7.07
CA ALA A 166 -24.09 -4.50 8.13
C ALA A 166 -24.51 -5.24 9.39
N LEU A 167 -25.40 -6.22 9.28
CA LEU A 167 -25.85 -7.03 10.41
C LEU A 167 -24.68 -7.83 11.04
N TRP A 168 -23.75 -8.30 10.22
CA TRP A 168 -22.54 -8.97 10.71
C TRP A 168 -21.67 -8.04 11.54
N LEU A 169 -21.45 -6.79 11.07
CA LEU A 169 -20.67 -5.78 11.78
C LEU A 169 -21.32 -5.40 13.10
N ASP A 170 -22.63 -5.21 13.13
CA ASP A 170 -23.38 -4.93 14.36
C ASP A 170 -23.22 -6.05 15.37
N ALA A 171 -23.35 -7.30 14.93
CA ALA A 171 -23.15 -8.46 15.80
C ALA A 171 -21.70 -8.56 16.31
N ALA A 172 -20.72 -8.26 15.46
CA ALA A 172 -19.31 -8.23 15.83
C ALA A 172 -19.01 -7.09 16.82
N ALA A 173 -19.56 -5.91 16.61
CA ALA A 173 -19.45 -4.78 17.53
C ALA A 173 -20.05 -5.11 18.89
N ALA A 174 -21.29 -5.63 18.92
CA ALA A 174 -21.96 -6.00 20.16
C ALA A 174 -21.16 -7.04 20.97
N ARG A 175 -20.49 -7.98 20.30
CA ARG A 175 -19.69 -9.02 20.97
C ARG A 175 -18.35 -8.53 21.49
N HIS A 176 -17.71 -7.60 20.79
CA HIS A 176 -16.37 -7.12 21.14
C HIS A 176 -16.36 -5.82 21.94
N THR A 177 -17.41 -5.01 21.89
CA THR A 177 -17.51 -3.77 22.66
C THR A 177 -18.09 -3.97 24.06
N SER A 178 -18.68 -5.14 24.38
CA SER A 178 -19.14 -5.44 25.72
C SER A 178 -18.06 -5.38 26.81
N GLY A 179 -16.77 -5.33 26.45
CA GLY A 179 -15.66 -5.03 27.35
C GLY A 179 -15.07 -3.62 27.21
N CYS A 180 -15.44 -2.86 26.18
CA CYS A 180 -14.86 -1.55 25.87
C CYS A 180 -15.77 -0.36 26.25
N LEU A 181 -17.07 -0.61 26.43
CA LEU A 181 -18.05 0.41 26.91
C LEU A 181 -17.76 0.92 28.32
N LEU A 182 -17.02 0.17 29.14
CA LEU A 182 -16.55 0.63 30.44
C LEU A 182 -15.47 1.72 30.35
N TYR A 183 -14.75 1.81 29.22
CA TYR A 183 -13.66 2.80 29.02
C TYR A 183 -14.14 4.13 28.46
N THR A 184 -15.27 4.17 27.74
CA THR A 184 -15.79 5.40 27.13
C THR A 184 -16.68 6.22 28.06
N SER A 185 -17.30 5.61 29.08
CA SER A 185 -18.08 6.34 30.09
C SER A 185 -17.18 7.08 31.09
N ASP A 186 -16.02 6.53 31.44
CA ASP A 186 -15.11 7.17 32.40
C ASP A 186 -14.28 8.31 31.76
N ALA A 187 -14.02 8.27 30.45
CA ALA A 187 -13.28 9.34 29.74
C ALA A 187 -14.15 10.61 29.51
N ALA A 188 -15.46 10.49 29.53
CA ALA A 188 -16.37 11.62 29.38
C ALA A 188 -16.61 12.39 30.71
N ASP A 189 -16.37 11.76 31.85
CA ASP A 189 -16.62 12.37 33.17
C ASP A 189 -15.42 13.15 33.72
N ASP A 190 -14.19 12.89 33.20
CA ASP A 190 -12.98 13.58 33.67
C ASP A 190 -12.73 14.93 32.95
N SER A 191 -13.53 15.29 31.93
CA SER A 191 -13.41 16.58 31.22
C SER A 191 -14.23 17.73 31.86
N LEU A 192 -14.93 17.48 32.99
CA LEU A 192 -15.79 18.45 33.67
C LEU A 192 -15.39 18.72 35.15
N ARG A 193 -14.14 18.44 35.54
CA ARG A 193 -13.61 18.85 36.85
C ARG A 193 -12.39 19.76 36.72
#